data_586a120c2ad81242cc439bdf9b1e2d64
#
_entry.id   586a120c2ad81242cc439bdf9b1e2d64
#
_cell.length_a   1.000
_cell.length_b   1.000
_cell.length_c   1.000
_cell.angle_alpha   90.00
_cell.angle_beta   90.00
_cell.angle_gamma   90.00
#
_symmetry.space_group_name_H-M   'P 1'
#
loop_
_entity.id
_entity.type
_entity.pdbx_description
1 polymer ?
#
loop_
_entity_poly.entity_id
_entity_poly.type
_entity_poly.pdbx_seq_one_letter_code
_entity_poly.pdbx_strand_id
1 'polypeptide(L)'
;MVKYLLFIIAMTCCLCCNSFHKYPTVKIRQSMEKDTLLKSFGFSYIDLKGYKIIHINKRTNCILQPLVPLNKGEDNYFRLRIDKDKNTVYQIDSILSVGEILYNSRTMGIIIPITKYQNADDFSTVGEIQYFNTDELLSDYIEKNLENSEAACFDNRGLFCLYMSADTLFAYNIPTKEKKSIFIFNNPMMYSVELKLKNNILTLIYYPNFVEDFSNFNSAKIITFNYQE
;
A
#
# COMPACT_ATOMS: atom_id res chain seq x y z
N MET A 1 36.40 -30.26 -22.75
CA MET A 1 35.83 -29.02 -23.25
C MET A 1 34.38 -28.79 -22.83
N VAL A 2 33.48 -29.75 -23.04
CA VAL A 2 32.03 -29.59 -22.71
C VAL A 2 31.76 -29.29 -21.23
N LYS A 3 32.50 -29.89 -20.27
CA LYS A 3 32.33 -29.61 -18.82
C LYS A 3 32.65 -28.17 -18.40
N TYR A 4 33.63 -27.53 -19.04
CA TYR A 4 33.98 -26.14 -18.76
C TYR A 4 32.98 -25.17 -19.36
N LEU A 5 32.36 -25.50 -20.51
CA LEU A 5 31.33 -24.70 -21.12
C LEU A 5 30.05 -24.67 -20.26
N LEU A 6 29.64 -25.82 -19.70
CA LEU A 6 28.52 -25.92 -18.79
C LEU A 6 28.74 -25.14 -17.47
N PHE A 7 29.97 -25.13 -16.96
CA PHE A 7 30.32 -24.37 -15.75
C PHE A 7 30.28 -22.87 -16.00
N ILE A 8 30.75 -22.40 -17.16
CA ILE A 8 30.69 -20.99 -17.55
C ILE A 8 29.24 -20.53 -17.76
N ILE A 9 28.39 -21.36 -18.38
CA ILE A 9 26.98 -21.08 -18.58
C ILE A 9 26.24 -21.02 -17.22
N ALA A 10 26.52 -21.94 -16.30
CA ALA A 10 25.95 -21.91 -14.94
C ALA A 10 26.42 -20.70 -14.15
N MET A 11 27.68 -20.30 -14.28
CA MET A 11 28.20 -19.09 -13.59
C MET A 11 27.66 -17.79 -14.17
N THR A 12 27.46 -17.71 -15.49
CA THR A 12 26.81 -16.54 -16.12
C THR A 12 25.33 -16.48 -15.79
N CYS A 13 24.61 -17.58 -15.71
CA CYS A 13 23.23 -17.59 -15.24
C CYS A 13 23.11 -17.16 -13.77
N CYS A 14 24.03 -17.58 -12.89
CA CYS A 14 24.04 -17.11 -11.49
C CYS A 14 24.39 -15.61 -11.35
N LEU A 15 25.21 -15.08 -12.24
CA LEU A 15 25.54 -13.63 -12.24
C LEU A 15 24.40 -12.78 -12.82
N CYS A 16 23.57 -13.32 -13.71
CA CYS A 16 22.40 -12.61 -14.22
C CYS A 16 21.20 -12.59 -13.27
N CYS A 17 21.13 -13.49 -12.27
CA CYS A 17 20.03 -13.54 -11.31
C CYS A 17 20.19 -12.58 -10.13
N ASN A 18 21.34 -11.93 -9.95
CA ASN A 18 21.56 -10.92 -8.92
C ASN A 18 21.49 -9.49 -9.52
N SER A 19 20.45 -9.18 -10.29
CA SER A 19 20.11 -7.77 -10.49
C SER A 19 19.57 -7.26 -9.14
N PHE A 20 20.45 -6.80 -8.26
CA PHE A 20 20.07 -6.00 -7.11
C PHE A 20 19.28 -4.81 -7.66
N HIS A 21 17.96 -4.86 -7.53
CA HIS A 21 17.16 -3.71 -7.90
C HIS A 21 17.55 -2.58 -6.98
N LYS A 22 18.20 -1.58 -7.55
CA LYS A 22 18.60 -0.39 -6.80
C LYS A 22 17.36 0.22 -6.17
N TYR A 23 17.43 0.52 -4.87
CA TYR A 23 16.35 1.21 -4.19
C TYR A 23 16.07 2.55 -4.86
N PRO A 24 14.78 2.91 -5.03
CA PRO A 24 14.42 4.19 -5.60
C PRO A 24 14.89 5.34 -4.71
N THR A 25 15.09 6.47 -5.33
CA THR A 25 15.42 7.73 -4.65
C THR A 25 14.37 8.77 -4.93
N VAL A 26 14.14 9.66 -3.97
CA VAL A 26 13.20 10.77 -4.10
C VAL A 26 13.89 12.09 -3.74
N LYS A 27 13.51 13.16 -4.44
CA LYS A 27 13.93 14.53 -4.13
C LYS A 27 12.72 15.43 -4.19
N ILE A 28 12.53 16.25 -3.16
CA ILE A 28 11.42 17.22 -3.14
C ILE A 28 11.50 18.07 -4.42
N ARG A 29 10.39 18.10 -5.13
CA ARG A 29 10.18 18.94 -6.30
C ARG A 29 9.43 20.22 -5.92
N GLN A 30 8.34 20.07 -5.16
CA GLN A 30 7.49 21.17 -4.77
C GLN A 30 6.71 20.79 -3.50
N SER A 31 6.57 21.76 -2.59
CA SER A 31 5.61 21.69 -1.50
C SER A 31 4.57 22.76 -1.75
N MET A 32 3.31 22.40 -1.76
CA MET A 32 2.19 23.32 -1.97
C MET A 32 1.25 23.25 -0.77
N GLU A 33 0.88 24.45 -0.27
CA GLU A 33 -0.29 24.54 0.56
C GLU A 33 -1.50 24.61 -0.37
N LYS A 34 -2.29 23.61 -0.31
CA LYS A 34 -3.67 23.41 -0.58
C LYS A 34 -4.42 24.11 -1.75
N ASP A 35 -5.65 24.04 -1.72
CA ASP A 35 -6.95 24.52 -2.21
C ASP A 35 -7.43 24.06 -3.60
N THR A 36 -6.58 23.86 -4.60
CA THR A 36 -7.05 23.58 -5.96
C THR A 36 -6.94 22.11 -6.38
N LEU A 37 -6.04 21.35 -5.76
CA LEU A 37 -5.73 19.98 -6.19
C LEU A 37 -6.55 18.89 -5.48
N LEU A 38 -7.02 19.13 -4.26
CA LEU A 38 -7.80 18.15 -3.49
C LEU A 38 -9.13 17.77 -4.13
N LYS A 39 -9.71 18.65 -4.94
CA LYS A 39 -10.94 18.34 -5.70
C LYS A 39 -10.71 17.33 -6.83
N SER A 40 -9.49 17.18 -7.31
CA SER A 40 -9.12 16.25 -8.38
C SER A 40 -8.62 14.90 -7.88
N PHE A 41 -8.22 14.81 -6.60
CA PHE A 41 -7.86 13.57 -5.94
C PHE A 41 -9.10 13.06 -5.22
N GLY A 42 -9.87 12.20 -5.87
CA GLY A 42 -10.99 11.52 -5.20
C GLY A 42 -10.43 10.66 -4.08
N PHE A 43 -10.71 11.02 -2.83
CA PHE A 43 -10.43 10.17 -1.68
C PHE A 43 -11.28 8.92 -1.81
N SER A 44 -10.66 7.82 -2.06
CA SER A 44 -11.34 6.54 -2.05
C SER A 44 -11.16 5.85 -0.69
N TYR A 45 -11.66 6.50 0.40
CA TYR A 45 -12.11 5.68 1.50
C TYR A 45 -13.21 4.79 0.95
N ILE A 46 -12.98 3.50 0.99
CA ILE A 46 -14.03 2.55 0.69
C ILE A 46 -15.07 2.74 1.79
N ASP A 47 -16.19 3.39 1.46
CA ASP A 47 -17.32 3.47 2.38
C ASP A 47 -17.79 2.03 2.66
N LEU A 48 -17.42 1.52 3.84
CA LEU A 48 -17.69 0.15 4.27
C LEU A 48 -19.15 -0.06 4.66
N LYS A 49 -20.07 0.85 4.28
CA LYS A 49 -21.50 0.65 4.49
C LYS A 49 -22.04 -0.44 3.58
N GLY A 50 -21.79 -1.68 3.94
CA GLY A 50 -22.37 -2.85 3.30
C GLY A 50 -21.41 -3.70 2.48
N TYR A 51 -21.98 -4.57 1.65
CA TYR A 51 -21.25 -5.47 0.75
C TYR A 51 -20.73 -4.71 -0.46
N LYS A 52 -19.44 -4.84 -0.76
CA LYS A 52 -18.81 -4.17 -1.90
C LYS A 52 -17.94 -5.12 -2.71
N ILE A 53 -18.07 -5.07 -4.02
CA ILE A 53 -17.21 -5.78 -4.97
C ILE A 53 -16.31 -4.77 -5.66
N ILE A 54 -15.01 -5.00 -5.62
CA ILE A 54 -13.99 -4.26 -6.33
C ILE A 54 -13.43 -5.17 -7.42
N HIS A 55 -13.66 -4.81 -8.66
CA HIS A 55 -13.12 -5.56 -9.80
C HIS A 55 -11.64 -5.23 -9.99
N ILE A 56 -10.78 -6.18 -9.71
CA ILE A 56 -9.32 -6.03 -9.87
C ILE A 56 -8.94 -6.27 -11.35
N ASN A 57 -9.41 -7.38 -11.91
CA ASN A 57 -9.25 -7.72 -13.33
C ASN A 57 -10.38 -8.65 -13.77
N LYS A 58 -10.32 -9.16 -15.02
CA LYS A 58 -11.39 -10.03 -15.60
C LYS A 58 -11.65 -11.31 -14.80
N ARG A 59 -10.68 -11.80 -14.03
CA ARG A 59 -10.73 -13.07 -13.30
C ARG A 59 -10.71 -12.90 -11.79
N THR A 60 -10.34 -11.70 -11.30
CA THR A 60 -10.07 -11.46 -9.89
C THR A 60 -10.93 -10.33 -9.36
N ASN A 61 -11.63 -10.60 -8.28
CA ASN A 61 -12.41 -9.62 -7.54
C ASN A 61 -11.93 -9.55 -6.10
N CYS A 62 -11.96 -8.35 -5.53
CA CYS A 62 -11.84 -8.15 -4.10
C CYS A 62 -13.23 -7.85 -3.53
N ILE A 63 -13.63 -8.58 -2.51
CA ILE A 63 -14.97 -8.52 -1.94
C ILE A 63 -14.86 -8.10 -0.48
N LEU A 64 -15.52 -7.01 -0.14
CA LEU A 64 -15.69 -6.55 1.25
C LEU A 64 -17.08 -6.94 1.74
N GLN A 65 -17.13 -7.61 2.86
CA GLN A 65 -18.35 -8.15 3.44
C GLN A 65 -18.41 -7.85 4.94
N PRO A 66 -19.51 -7.29 5.46
CA PRO A 66 -19.74 -7.22 6.90
C PRO A 66 -19.74 -8.61 7.52
N LEU A 67 -19.08 -8.78 8.68
CA LEU A 67 -19.07 -10.05 9.43
C LEU A 67 -20.32 -10.23 10.29
N VAL A 68 -20.90 -9.12 10.73
CA VAL A 68 -22.15 -9.07 11.52
C VAL A 68 -23.10 -8.05 10.90
N PRO A 69 -24.41 -8.13 11.14
CA PRO A 69 -25.33 -7.07 10.78
C PRO A 69 -24.86 -5.73 11.34
N LEU A 70 -24.85 -4.70 10.49
CA LEU A 70 -24.40 -3.36 10.87
C LEU A 70 -25.32 -2.80 11.94
N ASN A 71 -24.86 -2.73 13.19
CA ASN A 71 -25.56 -2.09 14.28
C ASN A 71 -25.17 -0.62 14.36
N LYS A 72 -26.15 0.27 14.53
CA LYS A 72 -25.88 1.68 14.77
C LYS A 72 -25.15 1.86 16.11
N GLY A 73 -23.94 2.40 16.07
CA GLY A 73 -23.17 2.73 17.27
C GLY A 73 -22.22 1.64 17.78
N GLU A 74 -22.09 0.52 17.06
CA GLU A 74 -21.09 -0.51 17.34
C GLU A 74 -20.03 -0.53 16.25
N ASP A 75 -18.82 -0.95 16.60
CA ASP A 75 -17.75 -1.13 15.62
C ASP A 75 -18.10 -2.28 14.68
N ASN A 76 -18.10 -1.95 13.41
CA ASN A 76 -18.42 -2.92 12.38
C ASN A 76 -17.13 -3.58 11.88
N TYR A 77 -17.10 -4.90 11.96
CA TYR A 77 -16.02 -5.72 11.44
C TYR A 77 -16.35 -6.20 10.03
N PHE A 78 -15.33 -6.21 9.20
CA PHE A 78 -15.44 -6.63 7.81
C PHE A 78 -14.50 -7.80 7.52
N ARG A 79 -14.92 -8.57 6.54
CA ARG A 79 -14.11 -9.58 5.85
C ARG A 79 -13.71 -9.04 4.50
N LEU A 80 -12.43 -9.10 4.18
CA LEU A 80 -11.93 -8.90 2.83
C LEU A 80 -11.58 -10.26 2.25
N ARG A 81 -12.09 -10.54 1.06
CA ARG A 81 -11.86 -11.79 0.33
C ARG A 81 -11.39 -11.47 -1.08
N ILE A 82 -10.39 -12.20 -1.57
CA ILE A 82 -9.98 -12.17 -2.96
C ILE A 82 -10.46 -13.46 -3.59
N ASP A 83 -11.32 -13.32 -4.61
CA ASP A 83 -11.80 -14.41 -5.43
C ASP A 83 -11.13 -14.36 -6.79
N LYS A 84 -10.56 -15.49 -7.22
CA LYS A 84 -10.03 -15.72 -8.57
C LYS A 84 -10.83 -16.85 -9.22
N ASP A 85 -11.39 -16.60 -10.41
CA ASP A 85 -12.24 -17.56 -11.12
C ASP A 85 -13.37 -18.14 -10.24
N LYS A 86 -14.01 -17.27 -9.45
CA LYS A 86 -15.08 -17.58 -8.48
C LYS A 86 -14.65 -18.41 -7.26
N ASN A 87 -13.38 -18.72 -7.10
CA ASN A 87 -12.85 -19.41 -5.92
C ASN A 87 -12.17 -18.40 -4.99
N THR A 88 -12.43 -18.50 -3.70
CA THR A 88 -11.72 -17.71 -2.69
C THR A 88 -10.27 -18.19 -2.60
N VAL A 89 -9.33 -17.30 -2.90
CA VAL A 89 -7.88 -17.59 -2.89
C VAL A 89 -7.17 -16.90 -1.74
N TYR A 90 -7.78 -15.87 -1.14
CA TYR A 90 -7.24 -15.15 0.01
C TYR A 90 -8.36 -14.54 0.84
N GLN A 91 -8.20 -14.47 2.17
CA GLN A 91 -9.18 -13.90 3.08
C GLN A 91 -8.51 -13.26 4.30
N ILE A 92 -9.04 -12.12 4.71
CA ILE A 92 -8.68 -11.41 5.94
C ILE A 92 -9.98 -11.09 6.68
N ASP A 93 -10.03 -11.42 7.97
CA ASP A 93 -11.18 -11.13 8.84
C ASP A 93 -10.87 -10.01 9.84
N SER A 94 -11.89 -9.52 10.50
CA SER A 94 -11.81 -8.54 11.60
C SER A 94 -11.12 -7.23 11.19
N ILE A 95 -11.45 -6.73 10.01
CA ILE A 95 -10.95 -5.47 9.48
C ILE A 95 -11.88 -4.35 9.93
N LEU A 96 -11.33 -3.22 10.38
CA LEU A 96 -12.08 -2.01 10.73
C LEU A 96 -12.19 -1.07 9.54
N SER A 97 -11.10 -0.87 8.82
CA SER A 97 -11.06 -0.07 7.61
C SER A 97 -10.13 -0.67 6.56
N VAL A 98 -10.33 -0.27 5.32
CA VAL A 98 -9.50 -0.66 4.17
C VAL A 98 -9.16 0.61 3.41
N GLY A 99 -7.88 0.84 3.18
CA GLY A 99 -7.39 1.91 2.32
C GLY A 99 -7.60 1.61 0.82
N GLU A 100 -6.98 2.36 -0.05
CA GLU A 100 -7.05 2.12 -1.49
C GLU A 100 -6.39 0.77 -1.83
N ILE A 101 -7.17 -0.15 -2.39
CA ILE A 101 -6.63 -1.42 -2.89
C ILE A 101 -5.99 -1.18 -4.24
N LEU A 102 -4.71 -1.47 -4.33
CA LEU A 102 -3.89 -1.20 -5.50
C LEU A 102 -3.54 -2.48 -6.23
N TYR A 103 -3.62 -2.45 -7.55
CA TYR A 103 -3.29 -3.59 -8.40
C TYR A 103 -2.24 -3.22 -9.45
N ASN A 104 -1.21 -4.04 -9.55
CA ASN A 104 -0.21 -3.95 -10.60
C ASN A 104 -0.36 -5.11 -11.59
N SER A 105 -0.76 -4.80 -12.83
CA SER A 105 -1.01 -5.81 -13.86
C SER A 105 0.26 -6.47 -14.42
N ARG A 106 1.45 -5.93 -14.19
CA ARG A 106 2.71 -6.51 -14.66
C ARG A 106 3.19 -7.62 -13.73
N THR A 107 3.04 -7.39 -12.43
CA THR A 107 3.48 -8.35 -11.40
C THR A 107 2.34 -9.18 -10.84
N MET A 108 1.09 -8.89 -11.27
CA MET A 108 -0.14 -9.50 -10.75
C MET A 108 -0.31 -9.34 -9.23
N GLY A 109 0.36 -8.32 -8.68
CA GLY A 109 0.37 -8.02 -7.25
C GLY A 109 -0.76 -7.08 -6.84
N ILE A 110 -1.30 -7.31 -5.66
CA ILE A 110 -2.28 -6.46 -5.00
C ILE A 110 -1.68 -5.96 -3.69
N ILE A 111 -1.72 -4.65 -3.43
CA ILE A 111 -1.42 -4.06 -2.12
C ILE A 111 -2.74 -3.74 -1.44
N ILE A 112 -2.85 -4.12 -0.18
CA ILE A 112 -4.06 -4.01 0.63
C ILE A 112 -3.71 -3.32 1.94
N PRO A 113 -3.86 -2.00 2.06
CA PRO A 113 -3.76 -1.31 3.34
C PRO A 113 -5.03 -1.57 4.16
N ILE A 114 -4.87 -1.97 5.41
CA ILE A 114 -5.98 -2.26 6.32
C ILE A 114 -5.69 -1.72 7.72
N THR A 115 -6.75 -1.47 8.46
CA THR A 115 -6.69 -1.20 9.91
C THR A 115 -7.44 -2.28 10.66
N LYS A 116 -6.86 -2.74 11.75
CA LYS A 116 -7.44 -3.73 12.67
C LYS A 116 -7.35 -3.24 14.11
N TYR A 117 -8.09 -3.85 15.03
CA TYR A 117 -7.78 -3.74 16.44
C TYR A 117 -6.51 -4.51 16.78
N GLN A 118 -5.63 -3.86 17.52
CA GLN A 118 -4.46 -4.51 18.10
C GLN A 118 -4.87 -5.33 19.32
N ASN A 119 -5.74 -4.75 20.13
CA ASN A 119 -6.30 -5.37 21.32
C ASN A 119 -7.77 -4.95 21.46
N ALA A 120 -8.68 -5.91 21.63
CA ALA A 120 -10.11 -5.63 21.79
C ALA A 120 -10.44 -4.91 23.12
N ASP A 121 -9.57 -5.05 24.13
CA ASP A 121 -9.84 -4.52 25.47
C ASP A 121 -9.56 -3.01 25.60
N ASP A 122 -8.64 -2.46 24.80
CA ASP A 122 -8.23 -1.05 24.87
C ASP A 122 -8.60 -0.23 23.64
N PHE A 123 -9.29 -0.83 22.68
CA PHE A 123 -9.68 -0.20 21.38
C PHE A 123 -8.49 0.37 20.59
N SER A 124 -7.27 -0.05 20.91
CA SER A 124 -6.11 0.38 20.13
C SER A 124 -6.17 -0.22 18.72
N THR A 125 -5.90 0.61 17.73
CA THR A 125 -5.89 0.20 16.33
C THR A 125 -4.49 0.15 15.77
N VAL A 126 -4.28 -0.74 14.82
CA VAL A 126 -3.00 -0.88 14.11
C VAL A 126 -3.24 -0.98 12.61
N GLY A 127 -2.46 -0.25 11.85
CA GLY A 127 -2.43 -0.37 10.40
C GLY A 127 -1.51 -1.51 9.95
N GLU A 128 -1.87 -2.14 8.84
CA GLU A 128 -1.06 -3.15 8.16
C GLU A 128 -1.09 -2.89 6.65
N ILE A 129 0.00 -3.14 5.96
CA ILE A 129 0.03 -3.22 4.51
C ILE A 129 0.33 -4.66 4.13
N GLN A 130 -0.61 -5.27 3.44
CA GLN A 130 -0.49 -6.65 2.98
C GLN A 130 -0.29 -6.68 1.47
N TYR A 131 0.44 -7.68 1.00
CA TYR A 131 0.66 -7.98 -0.41
C TYR A 131 0.09 -9.34 -0.75
N PHE A 132 -0.57 -9.44 -1.89
CA PHE A 132 -1.03 -10.70 -2.44
C PHE A 132 -0.71 -10.79 -3.93
N ASN A 133 -0.06 -11.87 -4.35
CA ASN A 133 0.18 -12.17 -5.77
C ASN A 133 -0.93 -13.09 -6.28
N THR A 134 -1.68 -12.62 -7.27
CA THR A 134 -2.86 -13.36 -7.78
C THR A 134 -2.50 -14.56 -8.65
N ASP A 135 -1.29 -14.65 -9.21
CA ASP A 135 -0.87 -15.78 -10.02
C ASP A 135 -0.19 -16.86 -9.19
N GLU A 136 0.70 -16.45 -8.30
CA GLU A 136 1.44 -17.37 -7.42
C GLU A 136 0.63 -17.78 -6.19
N LEU A 137 -0.48 -17.09 -5.92
CA LEU A 137 -1.32 -17.26 -4.72
C LEU A 137 -0.54 -17.10 -3.41
N LEU A 138 0.47 -16.22 -3.43
CA LEU A 138 1.32 -15.93 -2.29
C LEU A 138 0.86 -14.63 -1.60
N SER A 139 0.79 -14.69 -0.28
CA SER A 139 0.54 -13.51 0.56
C SER A 139 1.75 -13.19 1.42
N ASP A 140 1.96 -11.90 1.68
CA ASP A 140 3.00 -11.42 2.59
C ASP A 140 2.59 -10.12 3.27
N TYR A 141 3.26 -9.80 4.37
CA TYR A 141 3.13 -8.51 5.04
C TYR A 141 4.27 -7.59 4.60
N ILE A 142 3.91 -6.47 3.99
CA ILE A 142 4.87 -5.41 3.68
C ILE A 142 5.24 -4.66 4.95
N GLU A 143 4.23 -4.31 5.76
CA GLU A 143 4.42 -3.66 7.04
C GLU A 143 3.32 -4.08 8.03
N LYS A 144 3.70 -4.14 9.31
CA LYS A 144 2.82 -4.36 10.45
C LYS A 144 3.02 -3.23 11.45
N ASN A 145 2.02 -2.96 12.25
CA ASN A 145 2.07 -1.93 13.29
C ASN A 145 2.34 -0.53 12.72
N LEU A 146 1.67 -0.19 11.60
CA LEU A 146 1.70 1.16 11.07
C LEU A 146 1.01 2.12 12.03
N GLU A 147 1.72 3.19 12.37
CA GLU A 147 1.17 4.32 13.09
C GLU A 147 0.80 5.41 12.09
N ASN A 148 -0.46 5.88 12.18
CA ASN A 148 -0.93 7.10 11.52
C ASN A 148 -0.86 7.12 9.99
N SER A 149 -0.83 5.96 9.30
CA SER A 149 -0.75 5.96 7.84
C SER A 149 -1.25 4.67 7.19
N GLU A 150 -2.07 4.84 6.16
CA GLU A 150 -2.47 3.79 5.23
C GLU A 150 -2.06 4.13 3.77
N ALA A 151 -1.22 5.16 3.59
CA ALA A 151 -0.83 5.64 2.27
C ALA A 151 0.27 4.75 1.68
N ALA A 152 -0.06 4.07 0.60
CA ALA A 152 0.88 3.22 -0.14
C ALA A 152 0.68 3.34 -1.65
N CYS A 153 1.70 3.02 -2.45
CA CYS A 153 1.57 2.83 -3.89
C CYS A 153 2.65 1.88 -4.42
N PHE A 154 2.44 1.34 -5.63
CA PHE A 154 3.49 0.65 -6.37
C PHE A 154 4.45 1.64 -7.03
N ASP A 155 5.71 1.24 -7.20
CA ASP A 155 6.58 1.87 -8.18
C ASP A 155 6.11 1.56 -9.62
N ASN A 156 6.71 2.21 -10.62
CA ASN A 156 6.29 2.05 -12.02
C ASN A 156 6.47 0.62 -12.55
N ARG A 157 7.38 -0.16 -11.97
CA ARG A 157 7.66 -1.55 -12.34
C ARG A 157 6.84 -2.56 -11.55
N GLY A 158 6.27 -2.16 -10.41
CA GLY A 158 5.60 -3.05 -9.47
C GLY A 158 6.55 -3.91 -8.63
N LEU A 159 7.82 -3.51 -8.54
CA LEU A 159 8.85 -4.21 -7.76
C LEU A 159 8.97 -3.67 -6.34
N PHE A 160 8.58 -2.43 -6.15
CA PHE A 160 8.58 -1.79 -4.85
C PHE A 160 7.17 -1.36 -4.44
N CYS A 161 6.87 -1.56 -3.16
CA CYS A 161 5.80 -0.84 -2.48
C CYS A 161 6.40 0.38 -1.79
N LEU A 162 5.92 1.55 -2.16
CA LEU A 162 6.24 2.80 -1.48
C LEU A 162 5.14 3.06 -0.45
N TYR A 163 5.49 3.39 0.78
CA TYR A 163 4.51 3.67 1.82
C TYR A 163 5.05 4.61 2.89
N MET A 164 4.11 5.24 3.58
CA MET A 164 4.41 6.07 4.74
C MET A 164 4.26 5.27 6.02
N SER A 165 5.17 5.50 6.97
CA SER A 165 5.03 5.08 8.36
C SER A 165 5.52 6.22 9.24
N ALA A 166 4.65 6.77 10.04
CA ALA A 166 4.87 8.02 10.77
C ALA A 166 5.40 9.13 9.82
N ASP A 167 6.59 9.67 10.07
CA ASP A 167 7.23 10.72 9.28
C ASP A 167 8.19 10.21 8.20
N THR A 168 8.21 8.90 7.93
CA THR A 168 9.21 8.29 7.06
C THR A 168 8.55 7.63 5.85
N LEU A 169 9.06 7.97 4.67
CA LEU A 169 8.74 7.29 3.42
C LEU A 169 9.68 6.10 3.23
N PHE A 170 9.10 4.92 3.12
CA PHE A 170 9.81 3.67 2.90
C PHE A 170 9.62 3.16 1.47
N ALA A 171 10.60 2.41 0.99
CA ALA A 171 10.49 1.53 -0.16
C ALA A 171 10.73 0.09 0.31
N TYR A 172 9.73 -0.76 0.12
CA TYR A 172 9.80 -2.20 0.35
C TYR A 172 10.00 -2.92 -0.97
N ASN A 173 11.10 -3.64 -1.09
CA ASN A 173 11.40 -4.46 -2.24
C ASN A 173 10.61 -5.78 -2.13
N ILE A 174 9.59 -5.95 -2.98
CA ILE A 174 8.69 -7.10 -2.92
C ILE A 174 9.42 -8.43 -3.15
N PRO A 175 10.30 -8.58 -4.17
CA PRO A 175 11.06 -9.80 -4.38
C PRO A 175 12.01 -10.18 -3.24
N THR A 176 12.75 -9.21 -2.67
CA THR A 176 13.75 -9.50 -1.63
C THR A 176 13.20 -9.43 -0.22
N LYS A 177 12.00 -8.86 -0.03
CA LYS A 177 11.34 -8.64 1.26
C LYS A 177 12.12 -7.70 2.20
N GLU A 178 12.91 -6.82 1.62
CA GLU A 178 13.71 -5.86 2.36
C GLU A 178 13.11 -4.47 2.27
N LYS A 179 13.19 -3.68 3.34
CA LYS A 179 12.74 -2.29 3.36
C LYS A 179 13.88 -1.32 3.59
N LYS A 180 13.75 -0.13 3.01
CA LYS A 180 14.68 0.97 3.20
C LYS A 180 13.91 2.30 3.31
N SER A 181 14.34 3.14 4.27
CA SER A 181 13.92 4.54 4.31
C SER A 181 14.50 5.28 3.11
N ILE A 182 13.66 5.98 2.36
CA ILE A 182 14.08 6.78 1.20
C ILE A 182 13.89 8.29 1.41
N PHE A 183 13.08 8.69 2.41
CA PHE A 183 12.94 10.08 2.83
C PHE A 183 12.40 10.17 4.27
N ILE A 184 12.87 11.17 5.03
CA ILE A 184 12.42 11.47 6.40
C ILE A 184 11.97 12.93 6.44
N PHE A 185 10.77 13.17 6.97
CA PHE A 185 10.15 14.49 7.01
C PHE A 185 10.50 15.31 8.26
N ASN A 186 11.06 14.69 9.29
CA ASN A 186 11.32 15.30 10.59
C ASN A 186 10.06 15.90 11.25
N ASN A 187 8.91 15.29 11.02
CA ASN A 187 7.65 15.68 11.62
C ASN A 187 6.90 14.45 12.15
N PRO A 188 7.10 14.06 13.42
CA PRO A 188 6.56 12.82 13.98
C PRO A 188 5.03 12.80 14.13
N MET A 189 4.37 13.94 13.98
CA MET A 189 2.91 14.04 14.06
C MET A 189 2.23 14.07 12.68
N MET A 190 2.94 13.73 11.64
CA MET A 190 2.42 13.71 10.28
C MET A 190 1.46 12.53 10.08
N TYR A 191 0.30 12.81 9.53
CA TYR A 191 -0.66 11.78 9.11
C TYR A 191 -0.78 11.77 7.59
N SER A 192 -0.32 10.72 6.94
CA SER A 192 -0.40 10.59 5.49
C SER A 192 -1.74 9.99 5.07
N VAL A 193 -2.34 10.60 4.06
CA VAL A 193 -3.67 10.25 3.57
C VAL A 193 -3.59 9.50 2.25
N GLU A 194 -2.72 9.95 1.35
CA GLU A 194 -2.63 9.41 0.00
C GLU A 194 -1.20 9.50 -0.53
N LEU A 195 -0.77 8.44 -1.20
CA LEU A 195 0.51 8.37 -1.90
C LEU A 195 0.28 7.87 -3.32
N LYS A 196 0.69 8.65 -4.32
CA LYS A 196 0.52 8.29 -5.74
C LYS A 196 1.79 8.51 -6.53
N LEU A 197 2.15 7.54 -7.35
CA LEU A 197 3.24 7.68 -8.33
C LEU A 197 2.67 7.74 -9.74
N LYS A 198 2.97 8.84 -10.45
CA LYS A 198 2.58 9.03 -11.85
C LYS A 198 3.67 9.78 -12.60
N ASN A 199 4.11 9.24 -13.74
CA ASN A 199 5.11 9.90 -14.60
C ASN A 199 6.40 10.32 -13.85
N ASN A 200 6.91 9.44 -12.99
CA ASN A 200 8.07 9.70 -12.14
C ASN A 200 7.91 10.88 -11.16
N ILE A 201 6.70 11.25 -10.89
CA ILE A 201 6.35 12.21 -9.83
C ILE A 201 5.60 11.44 -8.74
N LEU A 202 6.20 11.37 -7.55
CA LEU A 202 5.56 10.85 -6.37
C LEU A 202 4.86 12.00 -5.65
N THR A 203 3.57 11.87 -5.43
CA THR A 203 2.73 12.86 -4.73
C THR A 203 2.29 12.28 -3.41
N LEU A 204 2.54 13.00 -2.32
CA LEU A 204 2.07 12.69 -0.98
C LEU A 204 1.08 13.78 -0.54
N ILE A 205 -0.08 13.35 -0.06
CA ILE A 205 -1.06 14.20 0.63
C ILE A 205 -1.05 13.82 2.10
N TYR A 206 -0.88 14.78 2.99
CA TYR A 206 -0.76 14.54 4.42
C TYR A 206 -1.30 15.70 5.26
N TYR A 207 -1.64 15.41 6.51
CA TYR A 207 -1.89 16.39 7.55
C TYR A 207 -0.63 16.58 8.38
N PRO A 208 -0.15 17.80 8.59
CA PRO A 208 1.07 18.04 9.37
C PRO A 208 0.91 17.80 10.87
N ASN A 209 -0.32 17.77 11.36
CA ASN A 209 -0.67 17.51 12.75
C ASN A 209 -1.85 16.54 12.80
N PHE A 210 -2.05 15.87 13.92
CA PHE A 210 -3.25 15.08 14.16
C PHE A 210 -4.49 15.96 14.05
N VAL A 211 -5.49 15.53 13.31
CA VAL A 211 -6.76 16.24 13.09
C VAL A 211 -7.87 15.29 13.52
N GLU A 212 -8.69 15.73 14.48
CA GLU A 212 -9.83 14.93 14.96
C GLU A 212 -10.90 14.71 13.89
N ASP A 213 -11.02 15.66 12.96
CA ASP A 213 -11.98 15.60 11.86
C ASP A 213 -11.28 15.66 10.50
N PHE A 214 -11.04 14.52 9.91
CA PHE A 214 -10.44 14.39 8.57
C PHE A 214 -11.39 14.82 7.43
N SER A 215 -12.64 15.17 7.70
CA SER A 215 -13.55 15.73 6.71
C SER A 215 -13.16 17.17 6.32
N ASN A 216 -12.43 17.87 7.18
CA ASN A 216 -11.92 19.21 6.90
C ASN A 216 -10.54 19.16 6.21
N PHE A 217 -10.54 18.94 4.92
CA PHE A 217 -9.31 18.89 4.09
C PHE A 217 -8.56 20.22 3.98
N ASN A 218 -9.01 21.27 4.66
CA ASN A 218 -8.42 22.61 4.56
C ASN A 218 -7.00 22.71 5.14
N SER A 219 -6.59 21.80 5.99
CA SER A 219 -5.25 21.74 6.59
C SER A 219 -4.31 20.71 5.92
N ALA A 220 -4.78 19.95 4.95
CA ALA A 220 -3.94 19.00 4.25
C ALA A 220 -2.87 19.72 3.41
N LYS A 221 -1.69 19.13 3.35
CA LYS A 221 -0.55 19.59 2.55
C LYS A 221 -0.24 18.59 1.46
N ILE A 222 0.34 19.09 0.37
CA ILE A 222 0.76 18.27 -0.75
C ILE A 222 2.26 18.48 -0.97
N ILE A 223 3.00 17.38 -1.01
CA ILE A 223 4.41 17.39 -1.43
C ILE A 223 4.57 16.52 -2.67
N THR A 224 5.29 17.03 -3.65
CA THR A 224 5.69 16.26 -4.83
C THR A 224 7.19 16.03 -4.83
N PHE A 225 7.58 14.84 -5.23
CA PHE A 225 8.96 14.42 -5.36
C PHE A 225 9.25 14.02 -6.80
N ASN A 226 10.47 14.29 -7.27
CA ASN A 226 11.01 13.59 -8.43
C ASN A 226 11.42 12.19 -7.98
N TYR A 227 10.81 11.18 -8.57
CA TYR A 227 11.09 9.77 -8.32
C TYR A 227 12.08 9.25 -9.35
N GLN A 228 13.11 8.53 -8.91
CA GLN A 228 14.12 7.89 -9.76
C GLN A 228 14.28 6.43 -9.33
N GLU A 229 14.15 5.52 -10.29
CA GLU A 229 14.37 4.07 -10.16
C GLU A 229 15.85 3.70 -10.25
#